data_74897f93fa826dfe8413aca853ee73b8
#
_entry.id   74897f93fa826dfe8413aca853ee73b8
#
_cell.length_a   1.000
_cell.length_b   1.000
_cell.length_c   1.000
_cell.angle_alpha   90.00
_cell.angle_beta   90.00
_cell.angle_gamma   90.00
#
_symmetry.space_group_name_H-M   'P 1'
#
loop_
_entity.id
_entity.type
_entity.pdbx_description
1 polymer ?
#
loop_
_entity_poly.entity_id
_entity_poly.type
_entity_poly.pdbx_seq_one_letter_code
_entity_poly.pdbx_strand_id
1 'polypeptide(L)'
;MSVSAEHHLAHQHSEELFERSRSVIPGGVNSPVRTFNSVGGTPAFVTRASGPYIYDADGNEYVDLVCSWGPAILGHAHPQVVAAVQEVASRGLSFGAASAPKAKLAELVVDRINTAIPGAIEQVRMVSTGTEATMTAIRLARGITGRDKIIKFSGCPRF
;
A
#
# COMPACT_ATOMS: atom_id res chain seq x y z
N MET A 1 -14.06 33.13 -25.25
CA MET A 1 -12.85 32.71 -24.50
C MET A 1 -12.67 31.25 -24.75
N SER A 2 -11.72 30.85 -25.59
CA SER A 2 -11.45 29.48 -25.99
C SER A 2 -10.61 28.84 -24.90
N VAL A 3 -11.20 27.86 -24.18
CA VAL A 3 -10.47 26.93 -23.32
C VAL A 3 -10.26 25.66 -24.14
N SER A 4 -9.19 25.60 -24.88
CA SER A 4 -8.75 24.36 -25.49
C SER A 4 -7.22 24.38 -25.65
N ALA A 5 -6.55 24.14 -24.53
CA ALA A 5 -5.28 23.46 -24.55
C ALA A 5 -5.55 22.09 -23.97
N GLU A 6 -5.97 21.14 -24.81
CA GLU A 6 -5.87 19.72 -24.47
C GLU A 6 -4.38 19.45 -24.24
N HIS A 7 -3.98 19.41 -22.99
CA HIS A 7 -2.68 18.88 -22.60
C HIS A 7 -2.71 17.39 -22.91
N HIS A 8 -2.33 17.02 -24.13
CA HIS A 8 -2.02 15.64 -24.44
C HIS A 8 -0.80 15.25 -23.60
N LEU A 9 -1.07 14.48 -22.55
CA LEU A 9 -0.01 13.89 -21.73
C LEU A 9 0.83 12.97 -22.61
N ALA A 10 2.15 13.08 -22.55
CA ALA A 10 3.05 12.12 -23.19
C ALA A 10 2.94 10.78 -22.45
N HIS A 11 2.98 9.66 -23.18
CA HIS A 11 2.89 8.31 -22.60
C HIS A 11 3.89 7.33 -23.22
N GLN A 12 4.81 7.80 -24.06
CA GLN A 12 5.72 6.95 -24.84
C GLN A 12 6.59 6.06 -23.96
N HIS A 13 7.21 6.61 -22.90
CA HIS A 13 8.05 5.82 -22.01
C HIS A 13 7.22 4.82 -21.17
N SER A 14 6.02 5.20 -20.75
CA SER A 14 5.10 4.32 -20.07
C SER A 14 4.65 3.16 -20.96
N GLU A 15 4.40 3.40 -22.25
CA GLU A 15 4.08 2.37 -23.25
C GLU A 15 5.24 1.39 -23.43
N GLU A 16 6.46 1.88 -23.63
CA GLU A 16 7.67 1.05 -23.76
C GLU A 16 7.89 0.18 -22.51
N LEU A 17 7.72 0.76 -21.32
CA LEU A 17 7.84 0.04 -20.05
C LEU A 17 6.74 -1.00 -19.90
N PHE A 18 5.52 -0.70 -20.33
CA PHE A 18 4.41 -1.64 -20.26
C PHE A 18 4.62 -2.84 -21.19
N GLU A 19 5.06 -2.62 -22.44
CA GLU A 19 5.37 -3.73 -23.35
C GLU A 19 6.51 -4.62 -22.82
N ARG A 20 7.56 -4.02 -22.26
CA ARG A 20 8.63 -4.78 -21.59
C ARG A 20 8.10 -5.58 -20.40
N SER A 21 7.21 -4.99 -19.59
CA SER A 21 6.60 -5.66 -18.44
C SER A 21 5.72 -6.83 -18.88
N ARG A 22 4.93 -6.66 -19.93
CA ARG A 22 4.06 -7.72 -20.49
C ARG A 22 4.85 -8.94 -20.98
N SER A 23 6.09 -8.76 -21.43
CA SER A 23 6.93 -9.89 -21.88
C SER A 23 7.38 -10.80 -20.72
N VAL A 24 7.35 -10.33 -19.48
CA VAL A 24 7.88 -11.06 -18.30
C VAL A 24 6.92 -11.15 -17.12
N ILE A 25 5.85 -10.37 -17.13
CA ILE A 25 4.83 -10.35 -16.07
C ILE A 25 3.46 -10.60 -16.70
N PRO A 26 2.70 -11.59 -16.27
CA PRO A 26 1.33 -11.81 -16.76
C PRO A 26 0.47 -10.54 -16.61
N GLY A 27 -0.02 -10.00 -17.75
CA GLY A 27 -0.78 -8.75 -17.78
C GLY A 27 0.04 -7.47 -17.62
N GLY A 28 1.38 -7.57 -17.53
CA GLY A 28 2.31 -6.43 -17.44
C GLY A 28 2.38 -5.74 -16.08
N VAL A 29 1.63 -6.20 -15.08
CA VAL A 29 1.59 -5.62 -13.73
C VAL A 29 1.35 -6.69 -12.67
N ASN A 30 1.83 -6.46 -11.44
CA ASN A 30 1.67 -7.41 -10.34
C ASN A 30 0.31 -7.29 -9.60
N SER A 31 -0.60 -6.48 -10.11
CA SER A 31 -1.96 -6.37 -9.58
C SER A 31 -2.95 -6.15 -10.72
N PRO A 32 -4.01 -6.99 -10.84
CA PRO A 32 -5.00 -6.88 -11.92
C PRO A 32 -5.67 -5.50 -12.01
N VAL A 33 -5.80 -4.78 -10.90
CA VAL A 33 -6.40 -3.45 -10.86
C VAL A 33 -5.54 -2.41 -11.63
N ARG A 34 -4.24 -2.67 -11.79
CA ARG A 34 -3.30 -1.75 -12.43
C ARG A 34 -3.15 -1.96 -13.93
N THR A 35 -3.84 -2.95 -14.51
CA THR A 35 -3.73 -3.28 -15.95
C THR A 35 -4.48 -2.33 -16.87
N PHE A 36 -5.33 -1.46 -16.34
CA PHE A 36 -6.25 -0.59 -17.09
C PHE A 36 -7.21 -1.34 -18.03
N ASN A 37 -7.32 -2.67 -17.94
CA ASN A 37 -8.18 -3.48 -18.81
C ASN A 37 -9.65 -3.07 -18.80
N SER A 38 -10.14 -2.53 -17.68
CA SER A 38 -11.54 -2.08 -17.54
C SER A 38 -11.78 -0.65 -18.01
N VAL A 39 -10.75 0.16 -18.15
CA VAL A 39 -10.85 1.59 -18.51
C VAL A 39 -10.15 1.92 -19.83
N GLY A 40 -9.31 1.02 -20.31
CA GLY A 40 -8.49 1.23 -21.51
C GLY A 40 -7.28 2.14 -21.28
N GLY A 41 -6.40 2.20 -22.29
CA GLY A 41 -5.17 2.98 -22.22
C GLY A 41 -3.99 2.22 -21.63
N THR A 42 -2.88 2.94 -21.48
CA THR A 42 -1.62 2.44 -20.91
C THR A 42 -1.48 2.89 -19.46
N PRO A 43 -1.12 2.00 -18.53
CA PRO A 43 -0.83 2.41 -17.16
C PRO A 43 0.35 3.38 -17.11
N ALA A 44 0.24 4.46 -16.34
CA ALA A 44 1.36 5.34 -16.05
C ALA A 44 2.39 4.61 -15.17
N PHE A 45 3.66 4.65 -15.58
CA PHE A 45 4.76 4.07 -14.80
C PHE A 45 5.38 5.14 -13.92
N VAL A 46 5.01 5.12 -12.63
CA VAL A 46 5.45 6.12 -11.65
C VAL A 46 6.93 5.93 -11.34
N THR A 47 7.71 7.01 -11.44
CA THR A 47 9.16 7.05 -11.18
C THR A 47 9.53 7.76 -9.89
N ARG A 48 8.72 8.72 -9.44
CA ARG A 48 8.90 9.44 -8.18
C ARG A 48 7.59 9.93 -7.63
N ALA A 49 7.58 10.26 -6.35
CA ALA A 49 6.44 10.87 -5.69
C ALA A 49 6.90 11.81 -4.57
N SER A 50 6.14 12.87 -4.28
CA SER A 50 6.44 13.83 -3.23
C SER A 50 5.17 14.53 -2.75
N GLY A 51 4.94 14.56 -1.44
CA GLY A 51 3.73 15.11 -0.87
C GLY A 51 2.48 14.48 -1.50
N PRO A 52 1.55 15.27 -2.06
CA PRO A 52 0.34 14.75 -2.70
C PRO A 52 0.52 14.37 -4.17
N TYR A 53 1.72 14.44 -4.73
CA TYR A 53 1.97 14.28 -6.16
C TYR A 53 2.75 13.02 -6.49
N ILE A 54 2.40 12.40 -7.61
CA ILE A 54 3.15 11.32 -8.27
C ILE A 54 3.56 11.78 -9.66
N TYR A 55 4.68 11.27 -10.16
CA TYR A 55 5.26 11.62 -11.45
C TYR A 55 5.59 10.36 -12.22
N ASP A 56 5.17 10.29 -13.48
CA ASP A 56 5.42 9.13 -14.32
C ASP A 56 6.77 9.19 -15.06
N ALA A 57 7.03 8.17 -15.87
CA ALA A 57 8.24 8.03 -16.67
C ALA A 57 8.29 9.04 -17.83
N ASP A 58 7.16 9.62 -18.19
CA ASP A 58 7.03 10.62 -19.25
C ASP A 58 7.12 12.04 -18.70
N GLY A 59 7.28 12.21 -17.36
CA GLY A 59 7.41 13.49 -16.69
C GLY A 59 6.09 14.17 -16.35
N ASN A 60 4.97 13.51 -16.58
CA ASN A 60 3.67 14.04 -16.17
C ASN A 60 3.51 14.03 -14.67
N GLU A 61 2.86 15.06 -14.12
CA GLU A 61 2.51 15.19 -12.71
C GLU A 61 1.02 14.91 -12.50
N TYR A 62 0.72 14.11 -11.47
CA TYR A 62 -0.65 13.79 -11.06
C TYR A 62 -0.84 14.02 -9.57
N VAL A 63 -2.04 14.45 -9.18
CA VAL A 63 -2.45 14.41 -7.77
C VAL A 63 -2.81 12.97 -7.41
N ASP A 64 -2.15 12.42 -6.40
CA ASP A 64 -2.42 11.06 -5.93
C ASP A 64 -3.66 11.02 -5.01
N LEU A 65 -4.79 10.63 -5.57
CA LEU A 65 -6.03 10.38 -4.83
C LEU A 65 -6.16 8.94 -4.31
N VAL A 66 -5.17 8.09 -4.59
CA VAL A 66 -5.16 6.67 -4.18
C VAL A 66 -4.42 6.46 -2.86
N CYS A 67 -3.43 7.31 -2.56
CA CYS A 67 -2.65 7.28 -1.30
C CYS A 67 -2.11 5.87 -0.98
N SER A 68 -1.58 5.16 -1.99
CA SER A 68 -1.07 3.78 -1.90
C SER A 68 -2.08 2.78 -1.31
N TRP A 69 -3.38 3.01 -1.52
CA TRP A 69 -4.50 2.24 -0.94
C TRP A 69 -4.57 2.33 0.60
N GLY A 70 -4.19 3.49 1.14
CA GLY A 70 -4.32 3.85 2.56
C GLY A 70 -3.02 4.15 3.31
N PRO A 71 -1.86 3.51 3.04
CA PRO A 71 -0.64 3.75 3.83
C PRO A 71 -0.07 5.15 3.73
N ALA A 72 -0.27 5.88 2.64
CA ALA A 72 0.37 7.19 2.40
C ALA A 72 -0.36 8.37 3.09
N ILE A 73 -0.74 8.23 4.35
CA ILE A 73 -1.47 9.26 5.12
C ILE A 73 -0.66 10.55 5.36
N LEU A 74 0.66 10.47 5.32
CA LEU A 74 1.57 11.63 5.44
C LEU A 74 1.98 12.19 4.07
N GLY A 75 1.42 11.67 2.99
CA GLY A 75 1.90 11.91 1.64
C GLY A 75 3.19 11.13 1.32
N HIS A 76 3.66 11.32 0.10
CA HIS A 76 4.85 10.64 -0.40
C HIS A 76 6.13 11.32 0.08
N ALA A 77 7.16 10.50 0.31
CA ALA A 77 8.52 10.96 0.64
C ALA A 77 8.58 11.98 1.80
N HIS A 78 7.76 11.78 2.85
CA HIS A 78 7.75 12.66 4.01
C HIS A 78 9.16 12.79 4.61
N PRO A 79 9.71 14.01 4.78
CA PRO A 79 11.14 14.20 5.09
C PRO A 79 11.60 13.47 6.36
N GLN A 80 10.80 13.48 7.42
CA GLN A 80 11.14 12.79 8.67
C GLN A 80 11.13 11.25 8.49
N VAL A 81 10.22 10.72 7.68
CA VAL A 81 10.17 9.27 7.40
C VAL A 81 11.38 8.87 6.56
N VAL A 82 11.70 9.64 5.52
CA VAL A 82 12.90 9.40 4.69
C VAL A 82 14.17 9.41 5.52
N ALA A 83 14.36 10.43 6.38
CA ALA A 83 15.51 10.53 7.24
C ALA A 83 15.62 9.33 8.21
N ALA A 84 14.53 8.93 8.83
CA ALA A 84 14.49 7.76 9.72
C ALA A 84 14.84 6.45 8.98
N VAL A 85 14.33 6.28 7.75
CA VAL A 85 14.67 5.10 6.93
C VAL A 85 16.14 5.10 6.54
N GLN A 86 16.69 6.24 6.12
CA GLN A 86 18.11 6.37 5.78
C GLN A 86 19.03 6.05 6.96
N GLU A 87 18.69 6.54 8.16
CA GLU A 87 19.43 6.22 9.39
C GLU A 87 19.43 4.72 9.69
N VAL A 88 18.25 4.08 9.63
CA VAL A 88 18.12 2.67 9.97
C VAL A 88 18.70 1.76 8.88
N ALA A 89 18.67 2.17 7.63
CA ALA A 89 19.16 1.36 6.50
C ALA A 89 20.63 0.96 6.66
N SER A 90 21.46 1.83 7.23
CA SER A 90 22.88 1.54 7.49
C SER A 90 23.11 0.44 8.54
N ARG A 91 22.10 0.12 9.35
CA ARG A 91 22.15 -0.93 10.39
C ARG A 91 21.42 -2.20 10.01
N GLY A 92 20.81 -2.22 8.83
CA GLY A 92 20.02 -3.34 8.32
C GLY A 92 18.51 -3.14 8.52
N LEU A 93 17.74 -3.57 7.51
CA LEU A 93 16.28 -3.41 7.48
C LEU A 93 15.53 -4.69 7.80
N SER A 94 16.20 -5.85 7.81
CA SER A 94 15.57 -7.13 8.06
C SER A 94 16.50 -8.05 8.86
N PHE A 95 15.96 -8.58 9.96
CA PHE A 95 16.67 -9.52 10.82
C PHE A 95 15.80 -10.78 10.98
N GLY A 96 16.36 -11.94 10.89
CA GLY A 96 15.69 -13.21 11.22
C GLY A 96 15.46 -13.40 12.74
N ALA A 97 15.30 -12.30 13.49
CA ALA A 97 15.22 -12.29 14.95
C ALA A 97 14.26 -11.22 15.47
N ALA A 98 14.00 -11.23 16.78
CA ALA A 98 13.30 -10.16 17.46
C ALA A 98 14.11 -8.84 17.38
N SER A 99 13.40 -7.71 17.33
CA SER A 99 14.03 -6.39 17.28
C SER A 99 13.29 -5.37 18.15
N ALA A 100 14.05 -4.48 18.79
CA ALA A 100 13.48 -3.44 19.64
C ALA A 100 12.46 -2.51 18.95
N PRO A 101 12.64 -2.09 17.68
CA PRO A 101 11.64 -1.29 16.98
C PRO A 101 10.27 -1.95 16.86
N LYS A 102 10.21 -3.29 16.74
CA LYS A 102 8.93 -4.01 16.70
C LYS A 102 8.18 -3.93 18.02
N ALA A 103 8.88 -4.09 19.15
CA ALA A 103 8.27 -3.94 20.47
C ALA A 103 7.75 -2.52 20.67
N LYS A 104 8.58 -1.52 20.36
CA LYS A 104 8.19 -0.12 20.46
C LYS A 104 6.99 0.25 19.60
N LEU A 105 6.91 -0.27 18.38
CA LEU A 105 5.75 -0.06 17.52
C LEU A 105 4.49 -0.71 18.11
N ALA A 106 4.59 -1.92 18.66
CA ALA A 106 3.49 -2.60 19.32
C ALA A 106 2.95 -1.80 20.51
N GLU A 107 3.84 -1.30 21.39
CA GLU A 107 3.48 -0.41 22.50
C GLU A 107 2.73 0.83 21.99
N LEU A 108 3.25 1.52 20.99
CA LEU A 108 2.63 2.72 20.42
C LEU A 108 1.23 2.44 19.84
N VAL A 109 1.02 1.29 19.19
CA VAL A 109 -0.29 0.90 18.67
C VAL A 109 -1.28 0.66 19.81
N VAL A 110 -0.89 -0.13 20.83
CA VAL A 110 -1.73 -0.40 22.01
C VAL A 110 -2.08 0.89 22.72
N ASP A 111 -1.12 1.73 23.03
CA ASP A 111 -1.32 3.00 23.73
C ASP A 111 -2.25 3.93 22.95
N ARG A 112 -2.05 4.06 21.64
CA ARG A 112 -2.86 4.93 20.79
C ARG A 112 -4.32 4.50 20.74
N ILE A 113 -4.58 3.21 20.61
CA ILE A 113 -5.95 2.69 20.56
C ILE A 113 -6.61 2.81 21.94
N ASN A 114 -5.91 2.47 23.01
CA ASN A 114 -6.45 2.56 24.37
C ASN A 114 -6.61 4.01 24.87
N THR A 115 -5.91 4.97 24.29
CA THR A 115 -6.16 6.39 24.54
C THR A 115 -7.52 6.81 23.99
N ALA A 116 -7.90 6.29 22.82
CA ALA A 116 -9.20 6.58 22.22
C ALA A 116 -10.34 5.75 22.82
N ILE A 117 -10.09 4.48 23.13
CA ILE A 117 -11.06 3.54 23.67
C ILE A 117 -10.37 2.73 24.79
N PRO A 118 -10.50 3.15 26.05
CA PRO A 118 -9.82 2.50 27.18
C PRO A 118 -10.10 1.01 27.25
N GLY A 119 -9.02 0.19 27.32
CA GLY A 119 -9.11 -1.27 27.43
C GLY A 119 -9.58 -2.00 26.17
N ALA A 120 -9.56 -1.33 25.00
CA ALA A 120 -10.01 -1.94 23.75
C ALA A 120 -9.11 -3.08 23.27
N ILE A 121 -7.79 -2.97 23.49
CA ILE A 121 -6.82 -4.00 23.12
C ILE A 121 -5.75 -4.18 24.21
N GLU A 122 -5.29 -5.39 24.40
CA GLU A 122 -4.20 -5.74 25.31
C GLU A 122 -2.91 -6.02 24.55
N GLN A 123 -3.01 -6.65 23.39
CA GLN A 123 -1.88 -7.08 22.59
C GLN A 123 -2.14 -6.89 21.10
N VAL A 124 -1.06 -6.72 20.35
CA VAL A 124 -1.10 -6.63 18.89
C VAL A 124 -0.10 -7.60 18.26
N ARG A 125 -0.54 -8.30 17.21
CA ARG A 125 0.34 -9.09 16.36
C ARG A 125 0.44 -8.43 14.99
N MET A 126 1.67 -8.10 14.59
CA MET A 126 1.94 -7.58 13.27
C MET A 126 2.11 -8.70 12.26
N VAL A 127 1.57 -8.49 11.07
CA VAL A 127 1.68 -9.37 9.89
C VAL A 127 2.06 -8.54 8.68
N SER A 128 2.46 -9.20 7.59
CA SER A 128 2.97 -8.49 6.41
C SER A 128 1.86 -7.95 5.49
N THR A 129 0.65 -8.52 5.56
CA THR A 129 -0.45 -8.13 4.65
C THR A 129 -1.81 -8.15 5.35
N GLY A 130 -2.79 -7.43 4.78
CA GLY A 130 -4.18 -7.49 5.22
C GLY A 130 -4.79 -8.89 5.09
N THR A 131 -4.39 -9.65 4.06
CA THR A 131 -4.81 -11.05 3.88
C THR A 131 -4.33 -11.92 5.05
N GLU A 132 -3.07 -11.81 5.45
CA GLU A 132 -2.56 -12.53 6.63
C GLU A 132 -3.29 -12.12 7.92
N ALA A 133 -3.57 -10.83 8.09
CA ALA A 133 -4.32 -10.33 9.24
C ALA A 133 -5.71 -10.97 9.30
N THR A 134 -6.43 -10.96 8.18
CA THR A 134 -7.77 -11.53 8.10
C THR A 134 -7.78 -13.06 8.28
N MET A 135 -6.85 -13.77 7.63
CA MET A 135 -6.69 -15.22 7.83
C MET A 135 -6.43 -15.55 9.29
N THR A 136 -5.56 -14.79 9.96
CA THR A 136 -5.23 -14.99 11.35
C THR A 136 -6.43 -14.71 12.26
N ALA A 137 -7.17 -13.63 12.00
CA ALA A 137 -8.38 -13.27 12.74
C ALA A 137 -9.47 -14.37 12.63
N ILE A 138 -9.68 -14.89 11.42
CA ILE A 138 -10.62 -15.99 11.19
C ILE A 138 -10.21 -17.25 11.94
N ARG A 139 -8.93 -17.63 11.90
CA ARG A 139 -8.43 -18.80 12.63
C ARG A 139 -8.58 -18.64 14.14
N LEU A 140 -8.26 -17.44 14.65
CA LEU A 140 -8.42 -17.11 16.06
C LEU A 140 -9.89 -17.19 16.50
N ALA A 141 -10.80 -16.58 15.73
CA ALA A 141 -12.23 -16.62 15.99
C ALA A 141 -12.77 -18.05 16.04
N ARG A 142 -12.39 -18.90 15.09
CA ARG A 142 -12.75 -20.32 15.08
C ARG A 142 -12.17 -21.06 16.28
N GLY A 143 -10.90 -20.84 16.60
CA GLY A 143 -10.23 -21.49 17.73
C GLY A 143 -10.88 -21.16 19.09
N ILE A 144 -11.25 -19.89 19.29
CA ILE A 144 -11.87 -19.46 20.56
C ILE A 144 -13.33 -19.92 20.66
N THR A 145 -14.08 -19.85 19.56
CA THR A 145 -15.53 -20.10 19.59
C THR A 145 -15.92 -21.55 19.31
N GLY A 146 -15.03 -22.36 18.74
CA GLY A 146 -15.32 -23.69 18.22
C GLY A 146 -16.27 -23.70 17.01
N ARG A 147 -16.50 -22.56 16.37
CA ARG A 147 -17.44 -22.44 15.25
C ARG A 147 -16.71 -22.42 13.90
N ASP A 148 -17.18 -23.18 12.93
CA ASP A 148 -16.58 -23.25 11.59
C ASP A 148 -17.11 -22.21 10.61
N LYS A 149 -18.40 -21.86 10.74
CA LYS A 149 -19.09 -20.99 9.78
C LYS A 149 -18.78 -19.53 10.01
N ILE A 150 -18.57 -18.80 8.90
CA ILE A 150 -18.35 -17.36 8.89
C ILE A 150 -19.37 -16.74 7.94
N ILE A 151 -19.95 -15.63 8.36
CA ILE A 151 -20.82 -14.81 7.52
C ILE A 151 -19.97 -13.76 6.83
N LYS A 152 -20.09 -13.67 5.51
CA LYS A 152 -19.41 -12.66 4.70
C LYS A 152 -20.43 -11.99 3.79
N PHE A 153 -20.40 -10.66 3.70
CA PHE A 153 -21.22 -9.93 2.75
C PHE A 153 -20.71 -10.12 1.32
N SER A 154 -21.65 -10.22 0.38
CA SER A 154 -21.33 -10.25 -1.05
C SER A 154 -20.62 -8.94 -1.46
N GLY A 155 -19.64 -9.04 -2.35
CA GLY A 155 -18.88 -7.88 -2.81
C GLY A 155 -17.69 -7.47 -1.93
N CYS A 156 -17.54 -8.02 -0.71
CA CYS A 156 -16.31 -7.81 0.05
C CYS A 156 -15.10 -8.42 -0.67
N PRO A 157 -13.90 -7.79 -0.60
CA PRO A 157 -12.68 -8.36 -1.15
C PRO A 157 -12.48 -9.81 -0.69
N ARG A 158 -11.86 -10.63 -1.55
CA ARG A 158 -11.52 -12.01 -1.19
C ARG A 158 -10.37 -11.97 -0.17
N PHE A 159 -10.47 -12.81 0.83
CA PHE A 159 -9.42 -13.03 1.84
C PHE A 159 -8.56 -14.19 1.40
#